data_4f424b77a917a69d759c2f3033a4381b
#
_entry.id   4f424b77a917a69d759c2f3033a4381b
#
_cell.length_a   1.000
_cell.length_b   1.000
_cell.length_c   1.000
_cell.angle_alpha   90.00
_cell.angle_beta   90.00
_cell.angle_gamma   90.00
#
_symmetry.space_group_name_H-M   'P 1'
#
loop_
_entity.id
_entity.type
_entity.pdbx_description
1 polymer ?
#
loop_
_entity_poly.entity_id
_entity_poly.type
_entity_poly.pdbx_seq_one_letter_code
_entity_poly.pdbx_strand_id
1 'polypeptide(L)'
;MKEVGDPVTGVPIGKTESNLKSAIEGETYEYTQMYPGMAKTAREEGLAELAEWFETLAKAEKSHAGRFSKGHQAIAGREPADAV
;
A
#
# COMPACT_ATOMS: atom_id res chain seq x y z
N MET A 1 -6.63 -27.57 11.62
CA MET A 1 -6.81 -26.49 12.60
C MET A 1 -6.98 -25.16 11.90
N LYS A 2 -7.82 -24.33 12.41
CA LYS A 2 -8.01 -23.01 11.83
C LYS A 2 -6.90 -22.08 12.25
N GLU A 3 -6.49 -21.23 11.33
CA GLU A 3 -5.56 -20.17 11.66
C GLU A 3 -6.24 -19.17 12.58
N VAL A 4 -5.45 -18.54 13.42
CA VAL A 4 -5.95 -17.45 14.25
C VAL A 4 -6.21 -16.25 13.35
N GLY A 5 -7.43 -15.74 13.37
CA GLY A 5 -7.82 -14.63 12.54
C GLY A 5 -7.63 -13.29 13.25
N ASP A 6 -7.60 -12.24 12.44
CA ASP A 6 -7.62 -10.88 12.96
C ASP A 6 -9.00 -10.61 13.56
N PRO A 7 -9.09 -10.12 14.79
CA PRO A 7 -10.37 -9.91 15.45
C PRO A 7 -11.24 -8.82 14.79
N VAL A 8 -10.64 -7.94 14.01
CA VAL A 8 -11.37 -6.85 13.35
C VAL A 8 -11.81 -7.23 11.95
N THR A 9 -10.91 -7.78 11.15
CA THR A 9 -11.19 -8.07 9.75
C THR A 9 -11.60 -9.52 9.50
N GLY A 10 -11.31 -10.42 10.42
CA GLY A 10 -11.55 -11.85 10.24
C GLY A 10 -10.52 -12.53 9.32
N VAL A 11 -9.54 -11.79 8.82
CA VAL A 11 -8.50 -12.35 7.95
C VAL A 11 -7.54 -13.18 8.81
N PRO A 12 -7.18 -14.40 8.37
CA PRO A 12 -6.21 -15.20 9.11
C PRO A 12 -4.89 -14.46 9.26
N ILE A 13 -4.34 -14.46 10.49
CA ILE A 13 -3.08 -13.78 10.78
C ILE A 13 -1.95 -14.31 9.90
N GLY A 14 -1.96 -15.62 9.58
CA GLY A 14 -0.96 -16.21 8.72
C GLY A 14 -0.91 -15.65 7.30
N LYS A 15 -1.97 -14.95 6.87
CA LYS A 15 -2.02 -14.29 5.55
C LYS A 15 -1.71 -12.80 5.61
N THR A 16 -1.47 -12.25 6.78
CA THR A 16 -1.25 -10.82 6.94
C THR A 16 -0.03 -10.34 6.16
N GLU A 17 1.06 -11.09 6.21
CA GLU A 17 2.25 -10.73 5.46
C GLU A 17 2.00 -10.67 3.96
N SER A 18 1.31 -11.68 3.42
CA SER A 18 0.96 -11.73 2.01
C SER A 18 0.04 -10.56 1.63
N ASN A 19 -0.93 -10.26 2.47
CA ASN A 19 -1.85 -9.15 2.22
C ASN A 19 -1.12 -7.81 2.24
N LEU A 20 -0.15 -7.64 3.14
CA LEU A 20 0.67 -6.43 3.18
C LEU A 20 1.53 -6.28 1.94
N LYS A 21 2.10 -7.37 1.43
CA LYS A 21 2.86 -7.33 0.19
C LYS A 21 1.98 -6.87 -0.97
N SER A 22 0.78 -7.41 -1.07
CA SER A 22 -0.17 -7.01 -2.13
C SER A 22 -0.54 -5.55 -2.01
N ALA A 23 -0.76 -5.06 -0.78
CA ALA A 23 -1.08 -3.66 -0.55
C ALA A 23 0.09 -2.75 -0.96
N ILE A 24 1.31 -3.14 -0.62
CA ILE A 24 2.51 -2.37 -1.00
C ILE A 24 2.64 -2.30 -2.52
N GLU A 25 2.43 -3.42 -3.21
CA GLU A 25 2.49 -3.44 -4.67
C GLU A 25 1.42 -2.56 -5.29
N GLY A 26 0.18 -2.62 -4.78
CA GLY A 26 -0.92 -1.80 -5.26
C GLY A 26 -0.66 -0.31 -5.05
N GLU A 27 -0.26 0.08 -3.84
CA GLU A 27 0.05 1.48 -3.54
C GLU A 27 1.24 1.97 -4.35
N THR A 28 2.26 1.12 -4.55
CA THR A 28 3.43 1.46 -5.35
C THR A 28 3.05 1.72 -6.79
N TYR A 29 2.22 0.87 -7.38
CA TYR A 29 1.71 1.09 -8.73
C TYR A 29 0.94 2.41 -8.81
N GLU A 30 0.09 2.68 -7.82
CA GLU A 30 -0.74 3.88 -7.81
C GLU A 30 0.09 5.15 -7.81
N TYR A 31 1.13 5.25 -6.97
CA TYR A 31 1.90 6.49 -6.90
C TYR A 31 3.01 6.58 -7.95
N THR A 32 3.46 5.47 -8.53
CA THR A 32 4.53 5.51 -9.56
C THR A 32 3.99 5.55 -10.98
N GLN A 33 2.82 4.96 -11.22
CA GLN A 33 2.28 4.81 -12.58
C GLN A 33 0.90 5.41 -12.74
N MET A 34 -0.04 5.01 -11.90
CA MET A 34 -1.45 5.37 -12.11
C MET A 34 -1.70 6.85 -11.94
N TYR A 35 -1.45 7.41 -10.77
CA TYR A 35 -1.72 8.82 -10.53
C TYR A 35 -0.82 9.76 -11.34
N PRO A 36 0.49 9.49 -11.49
CA PRO A 36 1.29 10.32 -12.40
C PRO A 36 0.80 10.29 -13.84
N GLY A 37 0.35 9.13 -14.33
CA GLY A 37 -0.22 9.02 -15.67
C GLY A 37 -1.50 9.83 -15.82
N MET A 38 -2.36 9.77 -14.82
CA MET A 38 -3.60 10.55 -14.82
C MET A 38 -3.32 12.06 -14.74
N ALA A 39 -2.32 12.46 -13.97
CA ALA A 39 -1.91 13.86 -13.90
C ALA A 39 -1.39 14.35 -15.25
N LYS A 40 -0.58 13.55 -15.93
CA LYS A 40 -0.07 13.89 -17.25
C LYS A 40 -1.22 14.10 -18.25
N THR A 41 -2.16 13.16 -18.28
CA THR A 41 -3.32 13.26 -19.18
C THR A 41 -4.15 14.50 -18.86
N ALA A 42 -4.37 14.78 -17.58
CA ALA A 42 -5.11 15.98 -17.17
C ALA A 42 -4.42 17.26 -17.66
N ARG A 43 -3.09 17.34 -17.57
CA ARG A 43 -2.36 18.50 -18.06
C ARG A 43 -2.47 18.65 -19.58
N GLU A 44 -2.40 17.53 -20.30
CA GLU A 44 -2.55 17.53 -21.76
C GLU A 44 -3.94 18.04 -22.17
N GLU A 45 -4.94 17.79 -21.33
CA GLU A 45 -6.32 18.24 -21.57
C GLU A 45 -6.59 19.64 -21.03
N GLY A 46 -5.59 20.31 -20.48
CA GLY A 46 -5.76 21.65 -19.94
C GLY A 46 -6.39 21.70 -18.56
N LEU A 47 -6.41 20.57 -17.83
CA LEU A 47 -7.04 20.47 -16.52
C LEU A 47 -5.97 20.52 -15.41
N ALA A 48 -5.34 21.69 -15.28
CA ALA A 48 -4.19 21.86 -14.37
C ALA A 48 -4.52 21.57 -12.90
N GLU A 49 -5.67 22.02 -12.42
CA GLU A 49 -6.06 21.79 -11.03
C GLU A 49 -6.28 20.31 -10.74
N LEU A 50 -6.88 19.61 -11.68
CA LEU A 50 -7.09 18.18 -11.55
C LEU A 50 -5.76 17.44 -11.58
N ALA A 51 -4.83 17.87 -12.42
CA ALA A 51 -3.49 17.30 -12.46
C ALA A 51 -2.78 17.45 -11.11
N GLU A 52 -2.88 18.62 -10.49
CA GLU A 52 -2.29 18.85 -9.16
C GLU A 52 -2.92 17.95 -8.10
N TRP A 53 -4.22 17.72 -8.21
CA TRP A 53 -4.93 16.83 -7.30
C TRP A 53 -4.40 15.40 -7.41
N PHE A 54 -4.21 14.90 -8.63
CA PHE A 54 -3.65 13.57 -8.84
C PHE A 54 -2.21 13.48 -8.32
N GLU A 55 -1.42 14.54 -8.47
CA GLU A 55 -0.06 14.58 -7.94
C GLU A 55 -0.06 14.52 -6.41
N THR A 56 -1.04 15.17 -5.78
CA THR A 56 -1.21 15.11 -4.34
C THR A 56 -1.60 13.69 -3.89
N LEU A 57 -2.49 13.04 -4.63
CA LEU A 57 -2.86 11.66 -4.35
C LEU A 57 -1.66 10.72 -4.47
N ALA A 58 -0.80 10.94 -5.47
CA ALA A 58 0.41 10.14 -5.62
C ALA A 58 1.30 10.24 -4.38
N LYS A 59 1.44 11.43 -3.82
CA LYS A 59 2.22 11.62 -2.59
C LYS A 59 1.61 10.90 -1.40
N ALA A 60 0.28 10.94 -1.29
CA ALA A 60 -0.43 10.25 -0.22
C ALA A 60 -0.23 8.74 -0.33
N GLU A 61 -0.33 8.19 -1.54
CA GLU A 61 -0.15 6.76 -1.78
C GLU A 61 1.28 6.32 -1.48
N LYS A 62 2.28 7.16 -1.77
CA LYS A 62 3.66 6.89 -1.40
C LYS A 62 3.81 6.77 0.12
N SER A 63 3.16 7.65 0.86
CA SER A 63 3.17 7.59 2.33
C SER A 63 2.51 6.30 2.83
N HIS A 64 1.38 5.91 2.23
CA HIS A 64 0.70 4.67 2.59
C HIS A 64 1.57 3.46 2.33
N ALA A 65 2.24 3.41 1.18
CA ALA A 65 3.15 2.32 0.86
C ALA A 65 4.27 2.22 1.89
N GLY A 66 4.79 3.35 2.34
CA GLY A 66 5.80 3.37 3.40
C GLY A 66 5.31 2.79 4.71
N ARG A 67 4.08 3.09 5.08
CA ARG A 67 3.47 2.55 6.30
C ARG A 67 3.25 1.04 6.20
N PHE A 68 2.75 0.57 5.06
CA PHE A 68 2.58 -0.86 4.83
C PHE A 68 3.93 -1.58 4.85
N SER A 69 4.96 -0.98 4.28
CA SER A 69 6.31 -1.55 4.30
C SER A 69 6.84 -1.71 5.72
N LYS A 70 6.60 -0.72 6.57
CA LYS A 70 7.00 -0.83 7.98
C LYS A 70 6.26 -1.95 8.68
N GLY A 71 4.96 -2.09 8.42
CA GLY A 71 4.17 -3.18 8.96
C GLY A 71 4.68 -4.53 8.51
N HIS A 72 5.00 -4.65 7.24
CA HIS A 72 5.54 -5.89 6.69
C HIS A 72 6.89 -6.24 7.34
N GLN A 73 7.78 -5.27 7.49
CA GLN A 73 9.06 -5.48 8.14
C GLN A 73 8.90 -5.92 9.59
N ALA A 74 7.94 -5.35 10.29
CA ALA A 74 7.68 -5.72 11.68
C ALA A 74 7.24 -7.18 11.78
N ILE A 75 6.42 -7.65 10.87
CA ILE A 75 5.97 -9.05 10.86
C ILE A 75 7.11 -9.98 10.48
N ALA A 76 7.84 -9.66 9.44
CA ALA A 76 8.97 -10.47 8.98
C ALA A 76 10.06 -10.56 10.05
N GLY A 77 10.31 -9.46 10.75
CA GLY A 77 11.32 -9.42 11.80
C GLY A 77 10.95 -10.21 13.04
N ARG A 78 9.70 -10.63 13.17
CA ARG A 78 9.25 -11.42 14.33
C ARG A 78 9.46 -12.90 14.16
N GLU A 79 9.82 -13.34 12.98
CA GLU A 79 10.04 -14.75 12.72
C GLU A 79 11.51 -15.10 12.73
N PRO A 80 11.81 -16.32 13.01
CA PRO A 80 11.15 -17.25 13.92
C PRO A 80 11.61 -17.00 15.36
N ALA A 81 12.51 -16.05 15.51
CA ALA A 81 13.12 -15.73 16.79
C ALA A 81 12.05 -15.37 17.82
N ASP A 82 11.02 -14.69 17.41
CA ASP A 82 9.95 -14.28 18.30
C ASP A 82 9.05 -15.43 18.69
N ALA A 83 9.16 -16.54 18.02
CA ALA A 83 8.40 -17.74 18.34
C ALA A 83 8.99 -18.50 19.54
N VAL A 84 10.17 -18.15 19.96
CA VAL A 84 10.85 -18.81 21.06
C VAL A 84 10.28 -18.42 22.40
#